data_7397cc61d9fe5ca44376da51b6ba7f86
#
_entry.id   7397cc61d9fe5ca44376da51b6ba7f86
#
_cell.length_a   1.000
_cell.length_b   1.000
_cell.length_c   1.000
_cell.angle_alpha   90.00
_cell.angle_beta   90.00
_cell.angle_gamma   90.00
#
_symmetry.space_group_name_H-M   'P 1'
#
loop_
_entity.id
_entity.type
_entity.pdbx_description
1 polymer ?
#
loop_
_entity_poly.entity_id
_entity_poly.type
_entity_poly.pdbx_seq_one_letter_code
_entity_poly.pdbx_strand_id
1 'polypeptide(L)'
;MESLTDILQSISGTLQNYYNVTLRCGIGISVQTPATICDSYQYARQIFRNTEPKDAIIAFDTDHSQENAKNSFNISLFKNDLTRAFEEYDPDILQTTIQSLCDLFKDHPGHYVQALDAASNILYLSISLLQDGESIVSGFFAGDPDGYRSLYKQSNVDHVIQWLQFFCGQLCELFQSRRKDYKNHIVTNVRKYINEHVSERLSLNEVAAVFGISPNYLSQLFSKYNDTGFSEYICLL
;
A
#
# COMPACT_ATOMS: atom_id res chain seq x y z
N MET A 1 11.56 15.45 42.15
CA MET A 1 12.32 15.54 40.88
C MET A 1 11.35 16.06 39.83
N GLU A 2 11.55 17.25 39.29
CA GLU A 2 10.74 17.76 38.21
C GLU A 2 10.84 16.80 37.02
N SER A 3 9.71 16.49 36.41
CA SER A 3 9.71 15.66 35.21
C SER A 3 10.27 16.44 34.02
N LEU A 4 10.82 15.77 33.02
CA LEU A 4 11.27 16.42 31.79
C LEU A 4 10.13 17.26 31.16
N THR A 5 8.90 16.80 31.30
CA THR A 5 7.68 17.49 30.84
C THR A 5 7.52 18.85 31.55
N ASP A 6 7.68 18.90 32.87
CA ASP A 6 7.55 20.14 33.66
C ASP A 6 8.62 21.18 33.25
N ILE A 7 9.84 20.73 33.01
CA ILE A 7 10.93 21.61 32.56
C ILE A 7 10.62 22.19 31.17
N LEU A 8 10.15 21.36 30.23
CA LEU A 8 9.84 21.80 28.89
C LEU A 8 8.60 22.72 28.85
N GLN A 9 7.60 22.49 29.72
CA GLN A 9 6.46 23.38 29.86
C GLN A 9 6.88 24.75 30.38
N SER A 10 7.79 24.81 31.36
CA SER A 10 8.35 26.06 31.85
C SER A 10 9.11 26.84 30.79
N ILE A 11 9.93 26.14 30.00
CA ILE A 11 10.63 26.73 28.83
C ILE A 11 9.64 27.23 27.80
N SER A 12 8.61 26.45 27.48
CA SER A 12 7.57 26.84 26.51
C SER A 12 6.84 28.10 26.95
N GLY A 13 6.45 28.19 28.22
CA GLY A 13 5.84 29.37 28.81
C GLY A 13 6.73 30.62 28.71
N THR A 14 7.99 30.48 28.99
CA THR A 14 9.00 31.55 28.89
C THR A 14 9.13 32.02 27.42
N LEU A 15 9.29 31.10 26.48
CA LEU A 15 9.41 31.43 25.06
C LEU A 15 8.16 32.14 24.53
N GLN A 16 6.98 31.68 24.92
CA GLN A 16 5.72 32.28 24.50
C GLN A 16 5.56 33.69 25.07
N ASN A 17 5.84 33.88 26.37
CA ASN A 17 5.62 35.14 27.06
C ASN A 17 6.61 36.26 26.66
N TYR A 18 7.87 35.94 26.43
CA TYR A 18 8.89 36.93 26.15
C TYR A 18 9.25 37.07 24.68
N TYR A 19 9.02 36.01 23.87
CA TYR A 19 9.48 35.99 22.48
C TYR A 19 8.36 35.73 21.49
N ASN A 20 7.13 35.45 21.96
CA ASN A 20 6.00 35.04 21.13
C ASN A 20 6.33 33.84 20.23
N VAL A 21 7.13 32.92 20.76
CA VAL A 21 7.55 31.68 20.08
C VAL A 21 6.85 30.50 20.70
N THR A 22 6.20 29.67 19.88
CA THR A 22 5.57 28.43 20.30
C THR A 22 6.56 27.29 20.19
N LEU A 23 6.80 26.58 21.31
CA LEU A 23 7.63 25.38 21.36
C LEU A 23 6.72 24.14 21.20
N ARG A 24 7.05 23.27 20.26
CA ARG A 24 6.45 21.93 20.15
C ARG A 24 7.50 20.87 20.42
N CYS A 25 7.17 19.88 21.22
CA CYS A 25 8.09 18.84 21.62
C CYS A 25 7.38 17.49 21.77
N GLY A 26 7.90 16.43 21.17
CA GLY A 26 7.50 15.05 21.42
C GLY A 26 8.53 14.38 22.32
N ILE A 27 8.11 13.74 23.39
CA ILE A 27 8.99 13.02 24.33
C ILE A 27 8.79 11.52 24.10
N GLY A 28 9.87 10.82 23.75
CA GLY A 28 9.85 9.36 23.59
C GLY A 28 9.87 8.61 24.91
N ILE A 29 9.89 7.29 24.83
CA ILE A 29 9.97 6.41 26.00
C ILE A 29 11.35 6.47 26.66
N SER A 30 11.39 6.23 27.96
CA SER A 30 12.64 6.05 28.68
C SER A 30 13.28 4.72 28.30
N VAL A 31 14.56 4.74 27.90
CA VAL A 31 15.31 3.54 27.48
C VAL A 31 16.54 3.35 28.34
N GLN A 32 16.92 2.10 28.59
CA GLN A 32 18.02 1.76 29.46
C GLN A 32 19.31 1.43 28.71
N THR A 33 19.24 1.19 27.41
CA THR A 33 20.40 0.80 26.60
C THR A 33 20.54 1.69 25.37
N PRO A 34 21.78 1.98 24.92
CA PRO A 34 22.01 2.75 23.72
C PRO A 34 21.36 2.12 22.45
N ALA A 35 21.24 0.79 22.43
CA ALA A 35 20.65 0.06 21.29
C ALA A 35 19.17 0.41 21.09
N THR A 36 18.45 0.80 22.13
CA THR A 36 17.01 1.13 22.08
C THR A 36 16.73 2.64 21.99
N ILE A 37 17.76 3.49 21.83
CA ILE A 37 17.58 4.94 21.61
C ILE A 37 16.80 5.19 20.33
N CYS A 38 17.02 4.38 19.29
CA CYS A 38 16.30 4.49 18.03
C CYS A 38 14.78 4.33 18.22
N ASP A 39 14.36 3.41 19.08
CA ASP A 39 12.95 3.19 19.40
C ASP A 39 12.36 4.42 20.13
N SER A 40 13.06 4.95 21.14
CA SER A 40 12.63 6.17 21.83
C SER A 40 12.47 7.36 20.87
N TYR A 41 13.41 7.54 19.96
CA TYR A 41 13.31 8.57 18.93
C TYR A 41 12.11 8.37 17.99
N GLN A 42 11.86 7.14 17.55
CA GLN A 42 10.71 6.83 16.73
C GLN A 42 9.38 7.14 17.44
N TYR A 43 9.25 6.78 18.73
CA TYR A 43 8.09 7.13 19.54
C TYR A 43 7.92 8.63 19.68
N ALA A 44 8.99 9.37 19.99
CA ALA A 44 8.94 10.83 20.07
C ALA A 44 8.47 11.47 18.76
N ARG A 45 8.99 10.99 17.64
CA ARG A 45 8.64 11.44 16.30
C ARG A 45 7.19 11.10 15.94
N GLN A 46 6.71 9.93 16.32
CA GLN A 46 5.33 9.49 16.11
C GLN A 46 4.35 10.41 16.85
N ILE A 47 4.57 10.66 18.15
CA ILE A 47 3.76 11.57 18.95
C ILE A 47 3.76 12.98 18.34
N PHE A 48 4.95 13.51 18.02
CA PHE A 48 5.07 14.84 17.44
C PHE A 48 4.27 15.02 16.15
N ARG A 49 4.13 13.95 15.35
CA ARG A 49 3.38 13.97 14.07
C ARG A 49 1.89 13.77 14.24
N ASN A 50 1.49 12.95 15.22
CA ASN A 50 0.08 12.58 15.42
C ASN A 50 -0.70 13.56 16.28
N THR A 51 -0.04 14.58 16.80
CA THR A 51 -0.66 15.53 17.72
C THR A 51 -0.96 16.85 17.02
N GLU A 52 -2.11 17.43 17.36
CA GLU A 52 -2.52 18.73 16.82
C GLU A 52 -1.53 19.83 17.18
N PRO A 53 -1.38 20.87 16.32
CA PRO A 53 -0.47 21.99 16.59
C PRO A 53 -0.74 22.76 17.88
N LYS A 54 -1.90 22.56 18.49
CA LYS A 54 -2.30 23.23 19.74
C LYS A 54 -1.62 22.66 20.98
N ASP A 55 -1.18 21.39 20.92
CA ASP A 55 -0.56 20.71 22.05
C ASP A 55 0.96 20.89 21.98
N ALA A 56 1.48 21.75 22.87
CA ALA A 56 2.87 22.19 22.78
C ALA A 56 3.88 21.10 23.19
N ILE A 57 3.60 20.33 24.24
CA ILE A 57 4.53 19.33 24.80
C ILE A 57 3.77 18.07 25.17
N ILE A 58 4.16 16.95 24.55
CA ILE A 58 3.46 15.68 24.72
C ILE A 58 4.47 14.58 25.00
N ALA A 59 4.26 13.89 26.12
CA ALA A 59 5.02 12.71 26.50
C ALA A 59 4.34 11.44 25.94
N PHE A 60 5.14 10.45 25.59
CA PHE A 60 4.64 9.14 25.24
C PHE A 60 4.10 8.45 26.50
N ASP A 61 2.82 8.06 26.45
CA ASP A 61 2.19 7.32 27.55
C ASP A 61 2.37 5.82 27.32
N THR A 62 3.11 5.18 28.24
CA THR A 62 3.39 3.75 28.18
C THR A 62 2.15 2.87 28.45
N ASP A 63 1.13 3.41 29.12
CA ASP A 63 -0.09 2.63 29.42
C ASP A 63 -0.96 2.41 28.18
N HIS A 64 -0.97 3.36 27.24
CA HIS A 64 -1.62 3.18 25.94
C HIS A 64 -0.77 2.37 24.94
N SER A 65 0.52 2.18 25.18
CA SER A 65 1.40 1.42 24.28
C SER A 65 1.24 -0.11 24.38
N GLN A 66 0.70 -0.63 25.48
CA GLN A 66 0.42 -2.08 25.62
C GLN A 66 -0.78 -2.55 24.80
N GLU A 67 -1.76 -1.69 24.52
CA GLU A 67 -2.84 -2.02 23.57
C GLU A 67 -2.35 -1.97 22.12
N ASN A 68 -1.43 -1.06 21.81
CA ASN A 68 -0.86 -0.92 20.46
C ASN A 68 0.15 -2.02 20.10
N ALA A 69 0.84 -2.62 21.07
CA ALA A 69 1.75 -3.75 20.85
C ALA A 69 1.00 -5.06 20.53
N LYS A 70 -0.27 -5.19 20.92
CA LYS A 70 -1.12 -6.33 20.56
C LYS A 70 -1.73 -6.23 19.17
N ASN A 71 -1.77 -5.03 18.57
CA ASN A 71 -2.24 -4.76 17.22
C ASN A 71 -1.08 -4.40 16.30
N SER A 72 -0.02 -5.23 16.27
CA SER A 72 1.02 -5.06 15.27
C SER A 72 0.39 -5.24 13.89
N PHE A 73 0.24 -4.12 13.18
CA PHE A 73 -0.21 -4.14 11.80
C PHE A 73 0.74 -4.99 10.96
N ASN A 74 0.22 -6.02 10.32
CA ASN A 74 0.99 -6.90 9.47
C ASN A 74 0.51 -6.79 8.03
N ILE A 75 1.24 -6.01 7.22
CA ILE A 75 0.94 -5.85 5.79
C ILE A 75 0.97 -7.18 5.02
N SER A 76 1.63 -8.22 5.57
CA SER A 76 1.68 -9.53 4.91
C SER A 76 0.30 -10.18 4.77
N LEU A 77 -0.70 -9.79 5.56
CA LEU A 77 -2.09 -10.24 5.39
C LEU A 77 -2.69 -9.79 4.04
N PHE A 78 -2.27 -8.65 3.53
CA PHE A 78 -2.75 -8.06 2.27
C PHE A 78 -1.85 -8.36 1.08
N LYS A 79 -0.65 -8.92 1.33
CA LYS A 79 0.36 -9.14 0.29
C LYS A 79 -0.16 -9.98 -0.87
N ASN A 80 -0.85 -11.08 -0.57
CA ASN A 80 -1.33 -12.01 -1.60
C ASN A 80 -2.40 -11.35 -2.48
N ASP A 81 -3.33 -10.61 -1.89
CA ASP A 81 -4.38 -9.91 -2.62
C ASP A 81 -3.81 -8.75 -3.45
N LEU A 82 -2.86 -7.99 -2.89
CA LEU A 82 -2.14 -6.96 -3.65
C LEU A 82 -1.38 -7.58 -4.82
N THR A 83 -0.58 -8.63 -4.59
CA THR A 83 0.19 -9.28 -5.67
C THR A 83 -0.75 -9.77 -6.77
N ARG A 84 -1.84 -10.45 -6.41
CA ARG A 84 -2.85 -10.91 -7.39
C ARG A 84 -3.51 -9.76 -8.15
N ALA A 85 -3.83 -8.65 -7.46
CA ALA A 85 -4.41 -7.47 -8.11
C ALA A 85 -3.49 -6.90 -9.20
N PHE A 86 -2.18 -6.86 -8.94
CA PHE A 86 -1.19 -6.40 -9.92
C PHE A 86 -0.95 -7.38 -11.05
N GLU A 87 -0.88 -8.69 -10.75
CA GLU A 87 -0.67 -9.73 -11.77
C GLU A 87 -1.84 -9.85 -12.73
N GLU A 88 -3.09 -9.75 -12.23
CA GLU A 88 -4.30 -9.89 -13.02
C GLU A 88 -4.86 -8.55 -13.57
N TYR A 89 -4.23 -7.43 -13.23
CA TYR A 89 -4.76 -6.09 -13.45
C TYR A 89 -6.21 -5.97 -12.95
N ASP A 90 -6.47 -6.44 -11.70
CA ASP A 90 -7.80 -6.46 -11.13
C ASP A 90 -8.07 -5.23 -10.26
N PRO A 91 -8.83 -4.23 -10.74
CA PRO A 91 -9.12 -3.01 -10.00
C PRO A 91 -10.03 -3.26 -8.79
N ASP A 92 -10.90 -4.27 -8.85
CA ASP A 92 -11.87 -4.55 -7.77
C ASP A 92 -11.14 -5.10 -6.54
N ILE A 93 -10.21 -6.04 -6.76
CA ILE A 93 -9.35 -6.59 -5.70
C ILE A 93 -8.47 -5.47 -5.12
N LEU A 94 -7.84 -4.66 -5.98
CA LEU A 94 -6.99 -3.55 -5.54
C LEU A 94 -7.76 -2.57 -4.67
N GLN A 95 -8.91 -2.11 -5.14
CA GLN A 95 -9.74 -1.14 -4.43
C GLN A 95 -10.22 -1.68 -3.08
N THR A 96 -10.73 -2.92 -3.05
CA THR A 96 -11.19 -3.55 -1.81
C THR A 96 -10.07 -3.70 -0.79
N THR A 97 -8.89 -4.13 -1.24
CA THR A 97 -7.73 -4.32 -0.37
C THR A 97 -7.23 -3.01 0.22
N ILE A 98 -7.10 -1.96 -0.62
CA ILE A 98 -6.65 -0.64 -0.15
C ILE A 98 -7.70 0.02 0.73
N GLN A 99 -8.99 -0.14 0.44
CA GLN A 99 -10.04 0.38 1.30
C GLN A 99 -9.99 -0.27 2.69
N SER A 100 -9.82 -1.59 2.77
CA SER A 100 -9.65 -2.31 4.05
C SER A 100 -8.44 -1.82 4.84
N LEU A 101 -7.33 -1.52 4.16
CA LEU A 101 -6.14 -0.90 4.77
C LEU A 101 -6.43 0.49 5.32
N CYS A 102 -7.10 1.33 4.53
CA CYS A 102 -7.46 2.68 4.95
C CYS A 102 -8.39 2.68 6.16
N ASP A 103 -9.36 1.77 6.20
CA ASP A 103 -10.31 1.67 7.32
C ASP A 103 -9.60 1.23 8.61
N LEU A 104 -8.63 0.32 8.53
CA LEU A 104 -7.80 -0.06 9.68
C LEU A 104 -7.00 1.12 10.25
N PHE A 105 -6.57 2.05 9.41
CA PHE A 105 -5.77 3.19 9.88
C PHE A 105 -6.62 4.36 10.38
N LYS A 106 -7.85 4.54 9.89
CA LYS A 106 -8.75 5.63 10.30
C LYS A 106 -9.06 5.62 11.79
N ASP A 107 -9.24 4.44 12.37
CA ASP A 107 -9.60 4.27 13.77
C ASP A 107 -8.38 4.37 14.71
N HIS A 108 -7.17 4.49 14.15
CA HIS A 108 -5.92 4.47 14.90
C HIS A 108 -4.95 5.58 14.46
N PRO A 109 -5.18 6.84 14.87
CA PRO A 109 -4.30 7.97 14.51
C PRO A 109 -2.81 7.76 14.86
N GLY A 110 -2.54 6.94 15.89
CA GLY A 110 -1.18 6.56 16.30
C GLY A 110 -0.42 5.69 15.29
N HIS A 111 -1.10 5.15 14.27
CA HIS A 111 -0.49 4.24 13.29
C HIS A 111 0.10 4.96 12.07
N TYR A 112 0.57 6.20 12.22
CA TYR A 112 1.15 6.96 11.11
C TYR A 112 2.32 6.24 10.42
N VAL A 113 3.23 5.66 11.20
CA VAL A 113 4.41 4.96 10.63
C VAL A 113 3.95 3.72 9.85
N GLN A 114 3.00 2.96 10.38
CA GLN A 114 2.46 1.78 9.73
C GLN A 114 1.70 2.13 8.44
N ALA A 115 0.93 3.22 8.46
CA ALA A 115 0.25 3.71 7.27
C ALA A 115 1.24 4.15 6.18
N LEU A 116 2.30 4.86 6.58
CA LEU A 116 3.37 5.28 5.68
C LEU A 116 4.13 4.07 5.09
N ASP A 117 4.44 3.08 5.93
CA ASP A 117 5.09 1.84 5.48
C ASP A 117 4.20 1.05 4.51
N ALA A 118 2.89 0.94 4.79
CA ALA A 118 1.94 0.30 3.91
C ALA A 118 1.86 1.01 2.55
N ALA A 119 1.71 2.33 2.54
CA ALA A 119 1.68 3.12 1.31
C ALA A 119 2.99 3.02 0.51
N SER A 120 4.15 3.02 1.21
CA SER A 120 5.46 2.84 0.58
C SER A 120 5.61 1.45 -0.04
N ASN A 121 5.09 0.40 0.60
CA ASN A 121 5.11 -0.96 0.03
C ASN A 121 4.23 -1.07 -1.22
N ILE A 122 3.03 -0.46 -1.22
CA ILE A 122 2.15 -0.44 -2.39
C ILE A 122 2.80 0.33 -3.53
N LEU A 123 3.43 1.47 -3.25
CA LEU A 123 4.21 2.23 -4.22
C LEU A 123 5.35 1.39 -4.83
N TYR A 124 6.12 0.69 -3.97
CA TYR A 124 7.20 -0.19 -4.41
C TYR A 124 6.69 -1.36 -5.28
N LEU A 125 5.60 -2.01 -4.88
CA LEU A 125 4.97 -3.07 -5.68
C LEU A 125 4.53 -2.54 -7.04
N SER A 126 3.95 -1.34 -7.10
CA SER A 126 3.54 -0.70 -8.35
C SER A 126 4.72 -0.47 -9.29
N ILE A 127 5.84 0.03 -8.77
CA ILE A 127 7.06 0.25 -9.57
C ILE A 127 7.68 -1.08 -10.03
N SER A 128 7.65 -2.11 -9.18
CA SER A 128 8.34 -3.38 -9.42
C SER A 128 7.57 -4.35 -10.31
N LEU A 129 6.23 -4.40 -10.20
CA LEU A 129 5.39 -5.37 -10.90
C LEU A 129 4.80 -4.84 -12.20
N LEU A 130 4.70 -3.52 -12.36
CA LEU A 130 4.21 -2.94 -13.61
C LEU A 130 5.34 -2.80 -14.61
N GLN A 131 5.08 -3.17 -15.86
CA GLN A 131 5.97 -2.83 -16.97
C GLN A 131 6.06 -1.30 -17.08
N ASP A 132 7.27 -0.74 -17.08
CA ASP A 132 7.55 0.69 -17.04
C ASP A 132 6.97 1.40 -15.79
N GLY A 133 6.90 0.67 -14.66
CA GLY A 133 6.22 1.11 -13.44
C GLY A 133 6.71 2.46 -12.91
N GLU A 134 8.01 2.75 -12.96
CA GLU A 134 8.55 4.04 -12.53
C GLU A 134 8.03 5.21 -13.38
N SER A 135 7.99 5.04 -14.70
CA SER A 135 7.48 6.05 -15.63
C SER A 135 5.98 6.28 -15.43
N ILE A 136 5.21 5.19 -15.24
CA ILE A 136 3.76 5.24 -15.01
C ILE A 136 3.45 5.95 -13.70
N VAL A 137 4.10 5.53 -12.62
CA VAL A 137 3.89 6.12 -11.29
C VAL A 137 4.30 7.59 -11.28
N SER A 138 5.42 7.94 -11.90
CA SER A 138 5.82 9.35 -12.06
C SER A 138 4.79 10.16 -12.84
N GLY A 139 4.17 9.56 -13.84
CA GLY A 139 3.09 10.18 -14.63
C GLY A 139 1.86 10.53 -13.82
N PHE A 140 1.48 9.71 -12.83
CA PHE A 140 0.34 10.00 -11.94
C PHE A 140 0.51 11.29 -11.12
N PHE A 141 1.76 11.66 -10.85
CA PHE A 141 2.13 12.82 -10.05
C PHE A 141 2.79 13.94 -10.87
N ALA A 142 2.58 13.99 -12.19
CA ALA A 142 3.23 14.96 -13.07
C ALA A 142 2.95 16.43 -12.70
N GLY A 143 1.85 16.71 -11.98
CA GLY A 143 1.50 18.04 -11.47
C GLY A 143 2.07 18.37 -10.08
N ASP A 144 2.69 17.41 -9.39
CA ASP A 144 3.23 17.60 -8.05
C ASP A 144 4.76 17.83 -8.15
N PRO A 145 5.30 18.95 -7.60
CA PRO A 145 6.74 19.22 -7.62
C PRO A 145 7.60 18.13 -6.98
N ASP A 146 7.05 17.41 -6.00
CA ASP A 146 7.71 16.30 -5.31
C ASP A 146 7.41 14.94 -5.94
N GLY A 147 6.48 14.89 -6.89
CA GLY A 147 6.04 13.65 -7.52
C GLY A 147 5.48 12.65 -6.49
N TYR A 148 5.71 11.36 -6.71
CA TYR A 148 5.30 10.32 -5.75
C TYR A 148 6.01 10.41 -4.39
N ARG A 149 7.11 11.16 -4.28
CA ARG A 149 7.82 11.40 -3.00
C ARG A 149 7.02 12.29 -2.05
N SER A 150 5.96 12.94 -2.53
CA SER A 150 5.00 13.66 -1.70
C SER A 150 4.39 12.77 -0.60
N LEU A 151 4.38 11.45 -0.79
CA LEU A 151 4.04 10.48 0.27
C LEU A 151 4.83 10.74 1.57
N TYR A 152 6.13 10.96 1.47
CA TYR A 152 7.02 11.14 2.64
C TYR A 152 6.90 12.51 3.29
N LYS A 153 6.16 13.43 2.68
CA LYS A 153 5.86 14.77 3.22
C LYS A 153 4.50 14.83 3.93
N GLN A 154 3.73 13.75 3.89
CA GLN A 154 2.46 13.70 4.63
C GLN A 154 2.73 13.84 6.12
N SER A 155 1.88 14.58 6.82
CA SER A 155 2.12 14.97 8.22
C SER A 155 1.40 14.10 9.24
N ASN A 156 0.35 13.39 8.82
CA ASN A 156 -0.51 12.56 9.66
C ASN A 156 -1.12 11.40 8.88
N VAL A 157 -1.83 10.52 9.59
CA VAL A 157 -2.49 9.33 9.02
C VAL A 157 -3.50 9.71 7.95
N ASP A 158 -4.33 10.72 8.19
CA ASP A 158 -5.40 11.11 7.25
C ASP A 158 -4.82 11.57 5.90
N HIS A 159 -3.71 12.31 5.94
CA HIS A 159 -3.04 12.72 4.72
C HIS A 159 -2.41 11.54 3.98
N VAL A 160 -1.86 10.55 4.68
CA VAL A 160 -1.36 9.31 4.05
C VAL A 160 -2.52 8.54 3.42
N ILE A 161 -3.67 8.43 4.09
CA ILE A 161 -4.87 7.78 3.55
C ILE A 161 -5.35 8.51 2.28
N GLN A 162 -5.43 9.83 2.30
CA GLN A 162 -5.83 10.62 1.12
C GLN A 162 -4.88 10.40 -0.06
N TRP A 163 -3.57 10.41 0.21
CA TRP A 163 -2.56 10.11 -0.80
C TRP A 163 -2.74 8.70 -1.37
N LEU A 164 -2.93 7.71 -0.50
CA LEU A 164 -3.12 6.32 -0.90
C LEU A 164 -4.40 6.11 -1.71
N GLN A 165 -5.50 6.78 -1.34
CA GLN A 165 -6.77 6.73 -2.08
C GLN A 165 -6.63 7.36 -3.48
N PHE A 166 -5.93 8.49 -3.59
CA PHE A 166 -5.62 9.09 -4.88
C PHE A 166 -4.79 8.13 -5.74
N PHE A 167 -3.71 7.59 -5.19
CA PHE A 167 -2.82 6.66 -5.90
C PHE A 167 -3.56 5.38 -6.34
N CYS A 168 -4.42 4.83 -5.47
CA CYS A 168 -5.28 3.70 -5.80
C CYS A 168 -6.23 4.02 -6.97
N GLY A 169 -6.84 5.20 -6.99
CA GLY A 169 -7.70 5.64 -8.10
C GLY A 169 -6.96 5.61 -9.44
N GLN A 170 -5.74 6.15 -9.50
CA GLN A 170 -4.91 6.15 -10.71
C GLN A 170 -4.53 4.73 -11.15
N LEU A 171 -4.19 3.85 -10.20
CA LEU A 171 -3.91 2.44 -10.49
C LEU A 171 -5.16 1.70 -10.99
N CYS A 172 -6.34 1.95 -10.41
CA CYS A 172 -7.58 1.32 -10.85
C CYS A 172 -7.93 1.72 -12.30
N GLU A 173 -7.78 2.99 -12.68
CA GLU A 173 -7.96 3.46 -14.05
C GLU A 173 -6.99 2.76 -15.01
N LEU A 174 -5.72 2.66 -14.64
CA LEU A 174 -4.71 1.92 -15.40
C LEU A 174 -5.10 0.44 -15.55
N PHE A 175 -5.52 -0.21 -14.46
CA PHE A 175 -5.88 -1.62 -14.48
C PHE A 175 -7.10 -1.88 -15.33
N GLN A 176 -8.12 -1.02 -15.27
CA GLN A 176 -9.29 -1.13 -16.15
C GLN A 176 -8.91 -1.09 -17.64
N SER A 177 -8.00 -0.21 -18.03
CA SER A 177 -7.53 -0.12 -19.41
C SER A 177 -6.71 -1.36 -19.82
N ARG A 178 -5.80 -1.82 -18.98
CA ARG A 178 -4.92 -2.95 -19.30
C ARG A 178 -5.57 -4.33 -19.15
N ARG A 179 -6.57 -4.45 -18.29
CA ARG A 179 -7.27 -5.74 -18.05
C ARG A 179 -7.83 -6.36 -19.30
N LYS A 180 -8.40 -5.55 -20.19
CA LYS A 180 -8.98 -6.03 -21.46
C LYS A 180 -7.88 -6.52 -22.40
N ASP A 181 -6.81 -5.77 -22.53
CA ASP A 181 -5.69 -6.12 -23.41
C ASP A 181 -4.93 -7.35 -22.90
N TYR A 182 -4.71 -7.45 -21.60
CA TYR A 182 -4.10 -8.61 -20.95
C TYR A 182 -4.89 -9.89 -21.18
N LYS A 183 -6.22 -9.85 -21.01
CA LYS A 183 -7.10 -11.00 -21.22
C LYS A 183 -7.13 -11.43 -22.67
N ASN A 184 -7.20 -10.48 -23.60
CA ASN A 184 -7.12 -10.76 -25.04
C ASN A 184 -5.76 -11.38 -25.41
N HIS A 185 -4.67 -10.89 -24.83
CA HIS A 185 -3.33 -11.40 -25.10
C HIS A 185 -3.14 -12.85 -24.62
N ILE A 186 -3.65 -13.18 -23.43
CA ILE A 186 -3.65 -14.57 -22.94
C ILE A 186 -4.40 -15.48 -23.94
N VAL A 187 -5.62 -15.14 -24.32
CA VAL A 187 -6.41 -15.98 -25.24
C VAL A 187 -5.71 -16.13 -26.59
N THR A 188 -5.12 -15.07 -27.12
CA THR A 188 -4.33 -15.11 -28.37
C THR A 188 -3.13 -16.04 -28.26
N ASN A 189 -2.38 -15.97 -27.16
CA ASN A 189 -1.22 -16.84 -26.96
C ASN A 189 -1.63 -18.30 -26.73
N VAL A 190 -2.72 -18.54 -26.01
CA VAL A 190 -3.28 -19.89 -25.82
C VAL A 190 -3.70 -20.48 -27.18
N ARG A 191 -4.38 -19.72 -28.03
CA ARG A 191 -4.76 -20.16 -29.39
C ARG A 191 -3.53 -20.51 -30.23
N LYS A 192 -2.51 -19.66 -30.19
CA LYS A 192 -1.25 -19.92 -30.90
C LYS A 192 -0.61 -21.21 -30.41
N TYR A 193 -0.50 -21.43 -29.10
CA TYR A 193 0.04 -22.63 -28.49
C TYR A 193 -0.75 -23.89 -28.91
N ILE A 194 -2.08 -23.85 -28.84
CA ILE A 194 -2.94 -24.96 -29.27
C ILE A 194 -2.70 -25.29 -30.75
N ASN A 195 -2.64 -24.29 -31.62
CA ASN A 195 -2.41 -24.49 -33.05
C ASN A 195 -1.02 -25.07 -33.37
N GLU A 196 0.00 -24.71 -32.58
CA GLU A 196 1.35 -25.25 -32.71
C GLU A 196 1.47 -26.71 -32.20
N HIS A 197 0.55 -27.17 -31.33
CA HIS A 197 0.56 -28.48 -30.70
C HIS A 197 -0.67 -29.34 -31.06
N VAL A 198 -1.33 -29.05 -32.18
CA VAL A 198 -2.56 -29.76 -32.63
C VAL A 198 -2.41 -31.28 -32.69
N SER A 199 -1.20 -31.78 -32.99
CA SER A 199 -0.92 -33.23 -33.05
C SER A 199 -0.85 -33.90 -31.67
N GLU A 200 -0.84 -33.12 -30.59
CA GLU A 200 -0.78 -33.58 -29.22
C GLU A 200 -2.18 -33.62 -28.59
N ARG A 201 -2.42 -34.56 -27.66
CA ARG A 201 -3.68 -34.57 -26.89
C ARG A 201 -3.62 -33.50 -25.81
N LEU A 202 -4.02 -32.29 -26.16
CA LEU A 202 -4.03 -31.15 -25.23
C LEU A 202 -5.27 -31.21 -24.33
N SER A 203 -5.05 -31.11 -23.02
CA SER A 203 -6.11 -30.91 -22.03
C SER A 203 -6.11 -29.46 -21.51
N LEU A 204 -7.28 -29.00 -21.03
CA LEU A 204 -7.42 -27.70 -20.40
C LEU A 204 -6.42 -27.50 -19.24
N ASN A 205 -6.19 -28.57 -18.46
CA ASN A 205 -5.27 -28.53 -17.31
C ASN A 205 -3.81 -28.35 -17.74
N GLU A 206 -3.38 -29.06 -18.78
CA GLU A 206 -2.02 -28.95 -19.31
C GLU A 206 -1.76 -27.56 -19.88
N VAL A 207 -2.67 -27.06 -20.71
CA VAL A 207 -2.54 -25.73 -21.29
C VAL A 207 -2.57 -24.65 -20.20
N ALA A 208 -3.46 -24.73 -19.21
CA ALA A 208 -3.48 -23.81 -18.09
C ALA A 208 -2.17 -23.80 -17.31
N ALA A 209 -1.57 -24.96 -17.08
CA ALA A 209 -0.28 -25.10 -16.40
C ALA A 209 0.87 -24.42 -17.18
N VAL A 210 0.89 -24.52 -18.51
CA VAL A 210 1.89 -23.86 -19.37
C VAL A 210 1.83 -22.33 -19.22
N PHE A 211 0.63 -21.77 -19.07
CA PHE A 211 0.42 -20.32 -18.93
C PHE A 211 0.40 -19.85 -17.46
N GLY A 212 0.60 -20.75 -16.49
CA GLY A 212 0.62 -20.39 -15.06
C GLY A 212 -0.71 -19.93 -14.49
N ILE A 213 -1.84 -20.31 -15.12
CA ILE A 213 -3.20 -19.91 -14.73
C ILE A 213 -4.04 -21.12 -14.32
N SER A 214 -5.13 -20.88 -13.55
CA SER A 214 -6.01 -21.99 -13.20
C SER A 214 -6.86 -22.45 -14.39
N PRO A 215 -7.16 -23.78 -14.49
CA PRO A 215 -8.00 -24.31 -15.59
C PRO A 215 -9.38 -23.63 -15.66
N ASN A 216 -9.99 -23.34 -14.52
CA ASN A 216 -11.28 -22.66 -14.45
C ASN A 216 -11.18 -21.23 -15.02
N TYR A 217 -10.14 -20.49 -14.69
CA TYR A 217 -9.88 -19.15 -15.22
C TYR A 217 -9.64 -19.18 -16.72
N LEU A 218 -8.82 -20.12 -17.22
CA LEU A 218 -8.59 -20.29 -18.64
C LEU A 218 -9.90 -20.59 -19.38
N SER A 219 -10.73 -21.51 -18.86
CA SER A 219 -12.02 -21.85 -19.46
C SER A 219 -12.95 -20.63 -19.56
N GLN A 220 -13.03 -19.83 -18.51
CA GLN A 220 -13.84 -18.61 -18.50
C GLN A 220 -13.31 -17.55 -19.48
N LEU A 221 -11.99 -17.34 -19.53
CA LEU A 221 -11.37 -16.41 -20.47
C LEU A 221 -11.63 -16.85 -21.90
N PHE A 222 -11.41 -18.13 -22.19
CA PHE A 222 -11.55 -18.68 -23.53
C PHE A 222 -13.00 -18.53 -24.03
N SER A 223 -13.99 -18.89 -23.21
CA SER A 223 -15.42 -18.71 -23.53
C SER A 223 -15.84 -17.26 -23.71
N LYS A 224 -15.19 -16.31 -23.00
CA LYS A 224 -15.56 -14.89 -23.06
C LYS A 224 -14.91 -14.13 -24.22
N TYR A 225 -13.69 -14.50 -24.61
CA TYR A 225 -12.89 -13.79 -25.61
C TYR A 225 -12.66 -14.58 -26.89
N ASN A 226 -13.26 -15.76 -27.00
CA ASN A 226 -13.29 -16.59 -28.18
C ASN A 226 -14.76 -16.94 -28.53
N ASP A 227 -15.09 -17.13 -29.77
CA ASP A 227 -16.47 -17.42 -30.21
C ASP A 227 -16.94 -18.82 -29.78
N THR A 228 -15.99 -19.69 -29.40
CA THR A 228 -16.21 -21.08 -28.96
C THR A 228 -15.54 -21.37 -27.63
N GLY A 229 -16.05 -22.36 -26.90
CA GLY A 229 -15.41 -22.85 -25.70
C GLY A 229 -14.09 -23.58 -25.97
N PHE A 230 -13.23 -23.73 -24.96
CA PHE A 230 -11.91 -24.38 -25.11
C PHE A 230 -11.99 -25.79 -25.74
N SER A 231 -12.88 -26.65 -25.21
CA SER A 231 -13.04 -28.03 -25.72
C SER A 231 -13.57 -28.06 -27.14
N GLU A 232 -14.51 -27.16 -27.48
CA GLU A 232 -15.09 -27.04 -28.84
C GLU A 232 -14.01 -26.55 -29.81
N TYR A 233 -13.19 -25.58 -29.39
CA TYR A 233 -12.10 -25.08 -30.23
C TYR A 233 -11.09 -26.16 -30.58
N ILE A 234 -10.69 -27.01 -29.62
CA ILE A 234 -9.78 -28.14 -29.90
C ILE A 234 -10.44 -29.16 -30.85
N CYS A 235 -11.76 -29.40 -30.75
CA CYS A 235 -12.43 -30.33 -31.63
C CYS A 235 -12.60 -29.84 -33.09
N LEU A 236 -12.49 -28.52 -33.32
CA LEU A 236 -12.60 -27.90 -34.62
C LEU A 236 -11.26 -27.83 -35.39
N LEU A 237 -10.15 -28.13 -34.71
CA LEU A 237 -8.80 -28.19 -35.26
C LEU A 237 -8.45 -29.59 -35.77
#